data_726dec6dcd84d42087fb8aa7141ce996
#
_entry.id   726dec6dcd84d42087fb8aa7141ce996
#
_cell.length_a   1.000
_cell.length_b   1.000
_cell.length_c   1.000
_cell.angle_alpha   90.00
_cell.angle_beta   90.00
_cell.angle_gamma   90.00
#
_symmetry.space_group_name_H-M   'P 1'
#
loop_
_entity.id
_entity.type
_entity.pdbx_description
1 polymer ?
#
loop_
_entity_poly.entity_id
_entity_poly.type
_entity_poly.pdbx_seq_one_letter_code
_entity_poly.pdbx_strand_id
1 'polypeptide(L)'
;MCITEAIGAAIGLRVFKVGMPWPLEPRLTHDFAEGLEEILVVEEKRSIIEDQLTSQLYNYPVGSRPRVVGEFDEHGSDLLPNVGELTPAMIALVIADRIRRFFSSELLEERIQWIVEKEKSLATAYQ
;
A
#
# COMPACT_ATOMS: atom_id res chain seq x y z
N MET A 1 9.07 2.19 -9.83
CA MET A 1 8.48 0.93 -10.29
C MET A 1 7.53 1.24 -11.45
N CYS A 2 7.73 0.60 -12.57
CA CYS A 2 6.90 0.85 -13.75
C CYS A 2 5.80 -0.20 -13.86
N ILE A 3 4.67 0.09 -13.23
CA ILE A 3 3.46 -0.68 -13.45
C ILE A 3 2.55 0.15 -14.35
N THR A 4 2.31 -0.32 -15.55
CA THR A 4 1.38 0.34 -16.46
C THR A 4 -0.05 0.08 -16.02
N GLU A 5 -0.98 0.92 -16.49
CA GLU A 5 -2.39 0.75 -16.19
C GLU A 5 -2.91 -0.63 -16.61
N ALA A 6 -2.45 -1.13 -17.75
CA ALA A 6 -2.84 -2.46 -18.24
C ALA A 6 -2.33 -3.58 -17.32
N ILE A 7 -1.09 -3.49 -16.85
CA ILE A 7 -0.52 -4.45 -15.91
C ILE A 7 -1.24 -4.37 -14.57
N GLY A 8 -1.51 -3.16 -14.09
CA GLY A 8 -2.27 -2.94 -12.86
C GLY A 8 -3.64 -3.59 -12.92
N ALA A 9 -4.36 -3.41 -14.02
CA ALA A 9 -5.67 -4.03 -14.22
C ALA A 9 -5.57 -5.57 -14.25
N ALA A 10 -4.53 -6.12 -14.88
CA ALA A 10 -4.32 -7.57 -14.97
C ALA A 10 -4.07 -8.22 -13.61
N ILE A 11 -3.37 -7.54 -12.70
CA ILE A 11 -3.10 -8.05 -11.35
C ILE A 11 -4.14 -7.59 -10.32
N GLY A 12 -5.16 -6.85 -10.76
CA GLY A 12 -6.22 -6.36 -9.88
C GLY A 12 -5.84 -5.18 -9.01
N LEU A 13 -4.82 -4.42 -9.40
CA LEU A 13 -4.38 -3.24 -8.65
C LEU A 13 -5.28 -2.04 -8.95
N ARG A 14 -5.81 -1.41 -7.89
CA ARG A 14 -6.55 -0.15 -7.97
C ARG A 14 -5.82 0.91 -7.16
N VAL A 15 -5.87 2.14 -7.62
CA VAL A 15 -5.27 3.28 -6.90
C VAL A 15 -6.33 4.33 -6.65
N PHE A 16 -6.42 4.78 -5.42
CA PHE A 16 -7.34 5.83 -5.00
C PHE A 16 -6.56 6.95 -4.34
N LYS A 17 -6.63 8.14 -4.92
CA LYS A 17 -5.99 9.34 -4.35
C LYS A 17 -7.00 10.07 -3.48
N VAL A 18 -6.71 10.19 -2.20
CA VAL A 18 -7.58 10.87 -1.25
C VAL A 18 -7.32 12.37 -1.30
N GLY A 19 -8.32 13.13 -1.74
CA GLY A 19 -8.22 14.60 -1.81
C GLY A 19 -8.46 15.27 -0.45
N MET A 20 -9.33 14.69 0.36
CA MET A 20 -9.66 15.21 1.69
C MET A 20 -9.50 14.08 2.73
N PRO A 21 -8.42 14.07 3.51
CA PRO A 21 -8.18 12.99 4.47
C PRO A 21 -9.12 13.00 5.68
N TRP A 22 -9.73 14.13 5.99
CA TRP A 22 -10.66 14.24 7.12
C TRP A 22 -11.82 15.22 6.81
N PRO A 23 -13.08 14.81 6.98
CA PRO A 23 -13.52 13.42 7.14
C PRO A 23 -13.38 12.64 5.85
N LEU A 24 -13.03 11.37 5.96
CA LEU A 24 -12.94 10.48 4.81
C LEU A 24 -14.36 10.19 4.29
N GLU A 25 -14.61 10.45 3.01
CA GLU A 25 -15.95 10.32 2.43
C GLU A 25 -16.34 8.83 2.30
N PRO A 26 -17.41 8.37 3.01
CA PRO A 26 -17.72 6.94 3.08
C PRO A 26 -18.14 6.31 1.76
N ARG A 27 -18.90 7.01 0.93
CA ARG A 27 -19.42 6.46 -0.33
C ARG A 27 -18.28 6.11 -1.29
N LEU A 28 -17.33 7.02 -1.46
CA LEU A 28 -16.18 6.80 -2.35
C LEU A 28 -15.29 5.67 -1.84
N THR A 29 -15.10 5.57 -0.53
CA THR A 29 -14.30 4.50 0.06
C THR A 29 -14.99 3.15 -0.06
N HIS A 30 -16.31 3.10 0.11
CA HIS A 30 -17.09 1.88 -0.08
C HIS A 30 -17.00 1.39 -1.52
N ASP A 31 -17.19 2.29 -2.49
CA ASP A 31 -17.10 1.94 -3.91
C ASP A 31 -15.70 1.45 -4.27
N PHE A 32 -14.67 2.09 -3.74
CA PHE A 32 -13.29 1.68 -3.96
C PHE A 32 -12.99 0.31 -3.34
N ALA A 33 -13.49 0.05 -2.14
CA ALA A 33 -13.21 -1.17 -1.39
C ALA A 33 -13.91 -2.41 -1.97
N GLU A 34 -14.94 -2.21 -2.77
CA GLU A 34 -15.75 -3.31 -3.30
C GLU A 34 -14.91 -4.27 -4.15
N GLY A 35 -14.91 -5.55 -3.78
CA GLY A 35 -14.20 -6.59 -4.50
C GLY A 35 -12.70 -6.65 -4.23
N LEU A 36 -12.15 -5.80 -3.36
CA LEU A 36 -10.75 -5.84 -3.01
C LEU A 36 -10.48 -6.84 -1.87
N GLU A 37 -9.36 -7.52 -1.94
CA GLU A 37 -8.90 -8.41 -0.87
C GLU A 37 -8.08 -7.65 0.17
N GLU A 38 -7.32 -6.65 -0.26
CA GLU A 38 -6.46 -5.87 0.61
C GLU A 38 -6.37 -4.42 0.14
N ILE A 39 -6.32 -3.49 1.08
CA ILE A 39 -6.09 -2.08 0.84
C ILE A 39 -4.83 -1.67 1.60
N LEU A 40 -3.84 -1.15 0.88
CA LEU A 40 -2.66 -0.55 1.48
C LEU A 40 -2.87 0.97 1.55
N VAL A 41 -2.85 1.51 2.75
CA VAL A 41 -2.96 2.95 2.98
C VAL A 41 -1.55 3.54 3.08
N VAL A 42 -1.25 4.50 2.20
CA VAL A 42 0.03 5.21 2.21
C VAL A 42 -0.24 6.65 2.63
N GLU A 43 0.17 7.01 3.83
CA GLU A 43 0.03 8.36 4.35
C GLU A 43 1.23 8.71 5.23
N GLU A 44 1.57 9.99 5.27
CA GLU A 44 2.71 10.49 6.01
C GLU A 44 2.33 10.80 7.45
N LYS A 45 3.16 10.40 8.39
CA LYS A 45 3.12 10.70 9.83
C LYS A 45 2.05 9.98 10.64
N ARG A 46 0.75 10.22 10.41
CA ARG A 46 -0.32 9.68 11.25
C ARG A 46 -1.31 8.84 10.45
N SER A 47 -1.85 7.81 11.09
CA SER A 47 -2.83 6.89 10.49
C SER A 47 -4.25 7.51 10.45
N ILE A 48 -4.40 8.68 9.85
CA ILE A 48 -5.68 9.37 9.79
C ILE A 48 -6.65 8.66 8.83
N ILE A 49 -6.18 8.33 7.64
CA ILE A 49 -7.00 7.65 6.64
C ILE A 49 -7.20 6.19 7.01
N GLU A 50 -6.15 5.51 7.44
CA GLU A 50 -6.19 4.10 7.85
C GLU A 50 -7.21 3.87 8.96
N ASP A 51 -7.20 4.69 9.99
CA ASP A 51 -8.11 4.56 11.13
C ASP A 51 -9.57 4.77 10.72
N GLN A 52 -9.85 5.77 9.89
CA GLN A 52 -11.20 6.03 9.38
C GLN A 52 -11.67 4.91 8.47
N LEU A 53 -10.82 4.44 7.56
CA LEU A 53 -11.15 3.36 6.64
C LEU A 53 -11.44 2.07 7.40
N THR A 54 -10.61 1.72 8.36
CA THR A 54 -10.82 0.55 9.21
C THR A 54 -12.15 0.64 9.95
N SER A 55 -12.44 1.80 10.52
CA SER A 55 -13.71 2.04 11.21
C SER A 55 -14.92 1.90 10.29
N GLN A 56 -14.85 2.46 9.08
CA GLN A 56 -15.93 2.39 8.10
C GLN A 56 -16.19 0.97 7.61
N LEU A 57 -15.14 0.16 7.48
CA LEU A 57 -15.25 -1.21 6.95
C LEU A 57 -15.50 -2.28 8.02
N TYR A 58 -15.42 -1.91 9.29
CA TYR A 58 -15.49 -2.87 10.40
C TYR A 58 -16.77 -3.71 10.39
N ASN A 59 -17.90 -3.11 10.04
CA ASN A 59 -19.19 -3.80 10.06
C ASN A 59 -19.53 -4.53 8.76
N TYR A 60 -18.62 -4.53 7.79
CA TYR A 60 -18.80 -5.33 6.58
C TYR A 60 -18.75 -6.82 6.91
N PRO A 61 -19.46 -7.67 6.17
CA PRO A 61 -19.34 -9.12 6.33
C PRO A 61 -17.88 -9.57 6.18
N VAL A 62 -17.44 -10.49 7.01
CA VAL A 62 -16.05 -10.95 7.04
C VAL A 62 -15.58 -11.44 5.65
N GLY A 63 -16.47 -12.11 4.91
CA GLY A 63 -16.13 -12.63 3.58
C GLY A 63 -15.98 -11.58 2.47
N SER A 64 -16.51 -10.36 2.66
CA SER A 64 -16.44 -9.28 1.67
C SER A 64 -15.62 -8.08 2.14
N ARG A 65 -15.13 -8.11 3.37
CA ARG A 65 -14.35 -7.02 3.94
C ARG A 65 -12.89 -7.15 3.54
N PRO A 66 -12.30 -6.13 2.87
CA PRO A 66 -10.88 -6.16 2.56
C PRO A 66 -10.04 -6.02 3.84
N ARG A 67 -8.83 -6.56 3.81
CA ARG A 67 -7.84 -6.31 4.84
C ARG A 67 -7.29 -4.90 4.65
N VAL A 68 -7.11 -4.16 5.74
CA VAL A 68 -6.50 -2.83 5.70
C VAL A 68 -5.14 -2.89 6.36
N VAL A 69 -4.11 -2.50 5.63
CA VAL A 69 -2.73 -2.41 6.13
C VAL A 69 -2.18 -1.01 5.81
N GLY A 70 -1.24 -0.54 6.59
CA GLY A 70 -0.67 0.78 6.42
C GLY A 70 0.56 0.96 7.29
N GLU A 71 0.39 1.55 8.48
CA GLU A 71 1.47 1.65 9.46
C GLU A 71 1.90 0.25 9.93
N PHE A 72 0.94 -0.63 10.12
CA PHE A 72 1.16 -2.02 10.51
C PHE A 72 0.57 -2.98 9.50
N ASP A 73 1.12 -4.18 9.44
CA ASP A 73 0.56 -5.26 8.65
C ASP A 73 -0.55 -6.00 9.44
N GLU A 74 -1.07 -7.09 8.87
CA GLU A 74 -2.13 -7.90 9.47
C GLU A 74 -1.72 -8.61 10.77
N HIS A 75 -0.43 -8.67 11.05
CA HIS A 75 0.11 -9.28 12.26
C HIS A 75 0.53 -8.25 13.31
N GLY A 76 0.33 -6.96 13.03
CA GLY A 76 0.74 -5.88 13.91
C GLY A 76 2.22 -5.52 13.81
N SER A 77 2.92 -6.03 12.79
CA SER A 77 4.33 -5.68 12.54
C SER A 77 4.43 -4.40 11.72
N ASP A 78 5.48 -3.63 11.96
CA ASP A 78 5.71 -2.37 11.25
C ASP A 78 5.78 -2.58 9.74
N LEU A 79 5.05 -1.78 8.98
CA LEU A 79 5.02 -1.85 7.51
C LEU A 79 5.52 -0.54 6.89
N LEU A 80 4.80 0.56 7.13
CA LEU A 80 5.21 1.90 6.73
C LEU A 80 5.47 2.75 7.97
N PRO A 81 6.57 3.51 8.03
CA PRO A 81 6.87 4.31 9.22
C PRO A 81 5.89 5.48 9.39
N ASN A 82 5.48 5.74 10.63
CA ASN A 82 4.73 6.93 10.99
C ASN A 82 5.64 8.05 11.49
N VAL A 83 6.92 7.75 11.67
CA VAL A 83 7.95 8.70 12.12
C VAL A 83 9.03 8.79 11.06
N GLY A 84 9.44 10.00 10.75
CA GLY A 84 10.43 10.25 9.71
C GLY A 84 9.77 10.44 8.35
N GLU A 85 10.59 10.42 7.31
CA GLU A 85 10.16 10.70 5.95
C GLU A 85 9.88 9.42 5.17
N LEU A 86 8.73 9.38 4.49
CA LEU A 86 8.42 8.32 3.55
C LEU A 86 9.10 8.62 2.21
N THR A 87 10.03 7.77 1.80
CA THR A 87 10.68 7.90 0.51
C THR A 87 9.91 7.11 -0.55
N PRO A 88 9.96 7.54 -1.84
CA PRO A 88 9.35 6.74 -2.91
C PRO A 88 9.87 5.31 -2.98
N ALA A 89 11.15 5.09 -2.69
CA ALA A 89 11.75 3.76 -2.68
C ALA A 89 11.16 2.87 -1.60
N MET A 90 10.96 3.39 -0.39
CA MET A 90 10.32 2.66 0.71
C MET A 90 8.90 2.25 0.35
N ILE A 91 8.15 3.19 -0.20
CA ILE A 91 6.76 2.94 -0.63
C ILE A 91 6.73 1.87 -1.73
N ALA A 92 7.60 1.98 -2.73
CA ALA A 92 7.68 1.03 -3.83
C ALA A 92 8.01 -0.39 -3.34
N LEU A 93 8.92 -0.54 -2.39
CA LEU A 93 9.26 -1.84 -1.82
C LEU A 93 8.10 -2.47 -1.06
N VAL A 94 7.36 -1.67 -0.30
CA VAL A 94 6.19 -2.15 0.44
C VAL A 94 5.08 -2.57 -0.53
N ILE A 95 4.81 -1.76 -1.55
CA ILE A 95 3.82 -2.08 -2.58
C ILE A 95 4.19 -3.40 -3.27
N ALA A 96 5.44 -3.56 -3.67
CA ALA A 96 5.93 -4.76 -4.32
C ALA A 96 5.80 -6.00 -3.42
N ASP A 97 6.14 -5.87 -2.14
CA ASP A 97 5.99 -6.96 -1.18
C ASP A 97 4.54 -7.39 -1.02
N ARG A 98 3.61 -6.43 -0.96
CA ARG A 98 2.18 -6.74 -0.86
C ARG A 98 1.64 -7.37 -2.15
N ILE A 99 2.07 -6.91 -3.31
CA ILE A 99 1.67 -7.48 -4.61
C ILE A 99 2.13 -8.94 -4.74
N ARG A 100 3.32 -9.29 -4.24
CA ARG A 100 3.84 -10.67 -4.28
C ARG A 100 2.88 -11.69 -3.68
N ARG A 101 2.07 -11.29 -2.72
CA ARG A 101 1.12 -12.18 -2.04
C ARG A 101 0.00 -12.63 -2.96
N PHE A 102 -0.27 -11.85 -4.00
CA PHE A 102 -1.37 -12.10 -4.95
C PHE A 102 -0.89 -12.40 -6.35
N PHE A 103 0.32 -11.97 -6.70
CA PHE A 103 0.86 -12.06 -8.04
C PHE A 103 2.39 -12.16 -7.99
N SER A 104 2.94 -13.11 -8.77
CA SER A 104 4.37 -13.29 -8.88
C SER A 104 4.80 -13.16 -10.33
N SER A 105 5.86 -12.37 -10.61
CA SER A 105 6.44 -12.27 -11.94
C SER A 105 7.93 -11.98 -11.84
N GLU A 106 8.69 -12.44 -12.84
CA GLU A 106 10.13 -12.20 -12.92
C GLU A 106 10.44 -10.71 -13.03
N LEU A 107 9.63 -9.97 -13.78
CA LEU A 107 9.80 -8.53 -13.93
C LEU A 107 9.67 -7.81 -12.59
N LEU A 108 8.71 -8.20 -11.78
CA LEU A 108 8.51 -7.62 -10.45
C LEU A 108 9.72 -7.89 -9.55
N GLU A 109 10.23 -9.12 -9.55
CA GLU A 109 11.41 -9.50 -8.77
C GLU A 109 12.66 -8.74 -9.22
N GLU A 110 12.88 -8.59 -10.51
CA GLU A 110 13.99 -7.80 -11.05
C GLU A 110 13.93 -6.35 -10.60
N ARG A 111 12.74 -5.74 -10.64
CA ARG A 111 12.54 -4.35 -10.20
C ARG A 111 12.78 -4.18 -8.72
N ILE A 112 12.35 -5.14 -7.90
CA ILE A 112 12.59 -5.13 -6.46
C ILE A 112 14.09 -5.19 -6.19
N GLN A 113 14.82 -6.08 -6.85
CA GLN A 113 16.27 -6.20 -6.70
C GLN A 113 16.97 -4.91 -7.09
N TRP A 114 16.57 -4.30 -8.18
CA TRP A 114 17.13 -3.02 -8.63
C TRP A 114 16.94 -1.93 -7.57
N ILE A 115 15.76 -1.83 -6.96
CA ILE A 115 15.46 -0.83 -5.92
C ILE A 115 16.33 -1.09 -4.68
N VAL A 116 16.44 -2.34 -4.25
CA VAL A 116 17.26 -2.72 -3.09
C VAL A 116 18.73 -2.36 -3.32
N GLU A 117 19.27 -2.64 -4.49
CA GLU A 117 20.65 -2.31 -4.85
C GLU A 117 20.89 -0.80 -4.87
N LYS A 118 19.96 -0.03 -5.41
CA LYS A 118 20.03 1.44 -5.41
C LYS A 118 20.05 2.00 -4.00
N GLU A 119 19.22 1.52 -3.13
CA GLU A 119 19.17 1.96 -1.73
C GLU A 119 20.50 1.67 -1.01
N LYS A 120 21.07 0.50 -1.23
CA LYS A 120 22.39 0.12 -0.67
C LYS A 120 23.50 1.04 -1.19
N SER A 121 23.52 1.33 -2.49
CA SER A 121 24.48 2.24 -3.11
C SER A 121 24.41 3.63 -2.49
N LEU A 122 23.21 4.17 -2.31
CA LEU A 122 23.01 5.50 -1.73
C LEU A 122 23.45 5.52 -0.27
N ALA A 123 23.13 4.51 0.52
CA ALA A 123 23.54 4.40 1.90
C ALA A 123 25.07 4.37 2.03
N THR A 124 25.76 3.65 1.16
CA THR A 124 27.22 3.59 1.13
C THR A 124 27.82 4.93 0.75
N ALA A 125 27.23 5.66 -0.19
CA ALA A 125 27.73 6.95 -0.65
C ALA A 125 27.68 8.04 0.44
N TYR A 126 26.77 7.93 1.39
CA TYR A 126 26.57 8.92 2.45
C TYR A 126 27.18 8.54 3.81
N GLN A 127 27.91 7.45 3.87
CA GLN A 127 28.64 7.04 5.09
C GLN A 127 30.00 7.69 5.21
#